data_3bf7b247eaa6d2b5402f6243898d6e58
#
_entry.id   3bf7b247eaa6d2b5402f6243898d6e58
#
_cell.length_a   1.000
_cell.length_b   1.000
_cell.length_c   1.000
_cell.angle_alpha   90.00
_cell.angle_beta   90.00
_cell.angle_gamma   90.00
#
_symmetry.space_group_name_H-M   'P 1'
#
loop_
_entity.id
_entity.type
_entity.pdbx_description
1 polymer ?
#
loop_
_entity_poly.entity_id
_entity_poly.type
_entity_poly.pdbx_seq_one_letter_code
_entity_poly.pdbx_strand_id
1 'polypeptide(L)'
;PARGGGWSARGRAAARSLVSGHGPLADLGLWALSAALMTVICARFINAPDAFSQTYDTIFHLNAVRWILDTGSASSLSFDMVTARGAIYPLGWHTLVTLTMRLSGAASIPLVTNAVMFAVAGLVWTSGVIALTGALTADRRAGRVATAVLASAAPAFPLLGLFWGILYPMFLATALLPGILL
;
A
#
# COMPACT_ATOMS: atom_id res chain seq x y z
N PRO A 1 25.05 -37.42 10.93
CA PRO A 1 25.59 -36.07 11.08
C PRO A 1 24.83 -35.14 10.15
N ALA A 2 23.94 -34.32 10.75
CA ALA A 2 23.15 -33.35 10.07
C ALA A 2 24.06 -32.22 9.59
N ARG A 3 24.14 -32.03 8.26
CA ARG A 3 24.76 -30.85 7.68
C ARG A 3 23.81 -29.68 7.90
N GLY A 4 24.12 -28.86 8.89
CA GLY A 4 23.44 -27.60 9.09
C GLY A 4 23.54 -26.75 7.83
N GLY A 5 22.40 -26.43 7.22
CA GLY A 5 22.28 -25.53 6.06
C GLY A 5 22.62 -24.10 6.46
N GLY A 6 23.91 -23.81 6.66
CA GLY A 6 24.38 -22.45 6.84
C GLY A 6 24.26 -21.72 5.53
N TRP A 7 23.60 -20.58 5.51
CA TRP A 7 23.58 -19.63 4.39
C TRP A 7 25.00 -19.46 3.87
N SER A 8 25.20 -19.60 2.56
CA SER A 8 26.53 -19.47 1.96
C SER A 8 27.13 -18.10 2.30
N ALA A 9 28.48 -18.02 2.35
CA ALA A 9 29.18 -16.77 2.61
C ALA A 9 28.71 -15.65 1.66
N ARG A 10 28.32 -16.00 0.43
CA ARG A 10 27.73 -15.09 -0.55
C ARG A 10 26.36 -14.57 -0.10
N GLY A 11 25.48 -15.41 0.48
CA GLY A 11 24.19 -14.97 1.01
C GLY A 11 24.33 -14.00 2.18
N ARG A 12 25.31 -14.27 3.08
CA ARG A 12 25.61 -13.34 4.19
C ARG A 12 26.27 -12.05 3.73
N ALA A 13 27.12 -12.10 2.72
CA ALA A 13 27.72 -10.91 2.11
C ALA A 13 26.66 -10.08 1.38
N ALA A 14 25.75 -10.71 0.63
CA ALA A 14 24.63 -10.04 -0.01
C ALA A 14 23.68 -9.40 1.01
N ALA A 15 23.31 -10.10 2.09
CA ALA A 15 22.49 -9.54 3.17
C ALA A 15 23.19 -8.36 3.89
N ARG A 16 24.48 -8.44 4.15
CA ARG A 16 25.26 -7.33 4.72
C ARG A 16 25.41 -6.16 3.75
N SER A 17 25.56 -6.40 2.47
CA SER A 17 25.64 -5.33 1.45
C SER A 17 24.30 -4.63 1.20
N LEU A 18 23.18 -5.27 1.51
CA LEU A 18 21.86 -4.62 1.53
C LEU A 18 21.73 -3.57 2.65
N VAL A 19 22.47 -3.77 3.75
CA VAL A 19 22.44 -2.90 4.93
C VAL A 19 23.53 -1.82 4.89
N SER A 20 24.64 -2.02 4.16
CA SER A 20 25.88 -1.22 4.29
C SER A 20 26.02 -0.02 3.36
N GLY A 21 24.96 0.50 2.75
CA GLY A 21 25.05 1.66 1.85
C GLY A 21 24.86 3.03 2.49
N HIS A 22 24.09 3.14 3.56
CA HIS A 22 23.75 4.40 4.28
C HIS A 22 23.44 4.07 5.72
N GLY A 23 23.67 5.03 6.61
CA GLY A 23 23.19 4.92 7.98
C GLY A 23 21.65 4.86 8.01
N PRO A 24 21.04 4.16 8.98
CA PRO A 24 19.60 3.99 9.09
C PRO A 24 18.82 5.32 9.09
N LEU A 25 19.44 6.39 9.52
CA LEU A 25 18.85 7.75 9.51
C LEU A 25 18.67 8.31 8.08
N ALA A 26 19.61 8.00 7.17
CA ALA A 26 19.49 8.46 5.78
C ALA A 26 18.39 7.70 5.02
N ASP A 27 18.28 6.39 5.26
CA ASP A 27 17.20 5.58 4.68
C ASP A 27 15.82 6.00 5.23
N LEU A 28 15.73 6.30 6.52
CA LEU A 28 14.54 6.84 7.13
C LEU A 28 14.16 8.21 6.56
N GLY A 29 15.17 9.08 6.32
CA GLY A 29 14.96 10.38 5.70
C GLY A 29 14.41 10.28 4.27
N LEU A 30 14.93 9.39 3.45
CA LEU A 30 14.43 9.15 2.09
C LEU A 30 13.00 8.62 2.10
N TRP A 31 12.73 7.67 2.97
CA TRP A 31 11.39 7.12 3.15
C TRP A 31 10.40 8.21 3.61
N ALA A 32 10.76 9.00 4.62
CA ALA A 32 9.92 10.08 5.13
C ALA A 32 9.64 11.15 4.07
N LEU A 33 10.66 11.50 3.26
CA LEU A 33 10.49 12.43 2.13
C LEU A 33 9.50 11.87 1.11
N SER A 34 9.66 10.62 0.68
CA SER A 34 8.79 9.99 -0.29
C SER A 34 7.35 9.89 0.24
N ALA A 35 7.18 9.47 1.49
CA ALA A 35 5.88 9.39 2.14
C ALA A 35 5.20 10.77 2.24
N ALA A 36 5.96 11.81 2.58
CA ALA A 36 5.46 13.18 2.65
C ALA A 36 5.03 13.71 1.26
N LEU A 37 5.85 13.50 0.23
CA LEU A 37 5.52 13.88 -1.13
C LEU A 37 4.24 13.18 -1.61
N MET A 38 4.14 11.86 -1.39
CA MET A 38 2.96 11.07 -1.73
C MET A 38 1.71 11.59 -0.99
N THR A 39 1.84 11.85 0.30
CA THR A 39 0.75 12.38 1.12
C THR A 39 0.27 13.74 0.61
N VAL A 40 1.20 14.66 0.30
CA VAL A 40 0.86 15.98 -0.25
C VAL A 40 0.15 15.85 -1.60
N ILE A 41 0.63 14.98 -2.48
CA ILE A 41 0.02 14.77 -3.80
C ILE A 41 -1.40 14.20 -3.64
N CYS A 42 -1.59 13.15 -2.87
CA CYS A 42 -2.90 12.55 -2.63
C CYS A 42 -3.87 13.54 -1.94
N ALA A 43 -3.38 14.34 -0.99
CA ALA A 43 -4.20 15.33 -0.29
C ALA A 43 -4.76 16.43 -1.22
N ARG A 44 -4.11 16.69 -2.37
CA ARG A 44 -4.63 17.63 -3.37
C ARG A 44 -5.95 17.21 -4.00
N PHE A 45 -6.30 15.93 -3.93
CA PHE A 45 -7.51 15.34 -4.48
C PHE A 45 -8.61 15.14 -3.43
N ILE A 46 -8.35 15.45 -2.15
CA ILE A 46 -9.27 15.25 -1.03
C ILE A 46 -9.52 16.59 -0.36
N ASN A 47 -10.78 17.03 -0.38
CA ASN A 47 -11.17 18.35 0.14
C ASN A 47 -11.33 18.37 1.68
N ALA A 48 -11.62 17.22 2.30
CA ALA A 48 -11.76 17.06 3.74
C ALA A 48 -11.33 15.64 4.15
N PRO A 49 -10.92 15.40 5.41
CA PRO A 49 -10.43 14.10 5.85
C PRO A 49 -11.40 12.94 5.62
N ASP A 50 -12.70 13.19 5.67
CA ASP A 50 -13.79 12.24 5.45
C ASP A 50 -14.47 12.40 4.08
N ALA A 51 -13.93 13.25 3.19
CA ALA A 51 -14.44 13.40 1.84
C ALA A 51 -14.16 12.13 1.01
N PHE A 52 -15.08 11.80 0.12
CA PHE A 52 -14.93 10.69 -0.81
C PHE A 52 -15.39 11.10 -2.20
N SER A 53 -14.83 10.45 -3.22
CA SER A 53 -15.21 10.69 -4.62
C SER A 53 -16.68 10.38 -4.84
N GLN A 54 -17.35 11.23 -5.63
CA GLN A 54 -18.74 11.02 -6.06
C GLN A 54 -18.80 10.24 -7.39
N THR A 55 -17.66 9.71 -7.86
CA THR A 55 -17.58 9.00 -9.14
C THR A 55 -17.52 7.48 -8.94
N TYR A 56 -18.08 6.77 -9.90
CA TYR A 56 -17.95 5.31 -10.07
C TYR A 56 -18.10 4.49 -8.78
N ASP A 57 -17.11 3.66 -8.48
CA ASP A 57 -17.19 2.57 -7.51
C ASP A 57 -16.99 2.98 -6.05
N THR A 58 -16.77 4.27 -5.75
CA THR A 58 -16.54 4.69 -4.35
C THR A 58 -17.67 4.28 -3.43
N ILE A 59 -18.93 4.55 -3.83
CA ILE A 59 -20.11 4.18 -3.03
C ILE A 59 -20.16 2.67 -2.79
N PHE A 60 -19.85 1.88 -3.83
CA PHE A 60 -19.74 0.43 -3.71
C PHE A 60 -18.70 0.04 -2.68
N HIS A 61 -17.49 0.60 -2.72
CA HIS A 61 -16.42 0.26 -1.80
C HIS A 61 -16.75 0.64 -0.34
N LEU A 62 -17.35 1.80 -0.10
CA LEU A 62 -17.77 2.21 1.24
C LEU A 62 -18.86 1.28 1.77
N ASN A 63 -19.82 0.88 0.93
CA ASN A 63 -20.87 -0.08 1.29
C ASN A 63 -20.31 -1.49 1.54
N ALA A 64 -19.27 -1.91 0.83
CA ALA A 64 -18.59 -3.17 1.10
C ALA A 64 -17.93 -3.19 2.49
N VAL A 65 -17.32 -2.08 2.93
CA VAL A 65 -16.83 -1.93 4.31
C VAL A 65 -17.98 -2.01 5.30
N ARG A 66 -19.11 -1.32 5.04
CA ARG A 66 -20.30 -1.36 5.88
C ARG A 66 -20.85 -2.78 5.99
N TRP A 67 -20.94 -3.50 4.87
CA TRP A 67 -21.39 -4.89 4.83
C TRP A 67 -20.52 -5.81 5.72
N ILE A 68 -19.19 -5.68 5.67
CA ILE A 68 -18.29 -6.44 6.55
C ILE A 68 -18.50 -6.07 8.03
N LEU A 69 -18.73 -4.78 8.33
CA LEU A 69 -19.01 -4.34 9.71
C LEU A 69 -20.30 -4.97 10.24
N ASP A 70 -21.34 -5.00 9.42
CA ASP A 70 -22.69 -5.45 9.80
C ASP A 70 -22.80 -6.99 9.87
N THR A 71 -22.18 -7.69 8.93
CA THR A 71 -22.24 -9.16 8.84
C THR A 71 -21.14 -9.88 9.63
N GLY A 72 -20.02 -9.19 9.91
CA GLY A 72 -18.84 -9.81 10.47
C GLY A 72 -18.06 -10.70 9.49
N SER A 73 -18.50 -10.82 8.23
CA SER A 73 -17.87 -11.66 7.21
C SER A 73 -17.01 -10.82 6.26
N ALA A 74 -15.76 -11.22 6.09
CA ALA A 74 -14.82 -10.65 5.10
C ALA A 74 -14.45 -11.67 4.02
N SER A 75 -15.29 -12.68 3.80
CA SER A 75 -15.05 -13.75 2.84
C SER A 75 -15.27 -13.26 1.40
N SER A 76 -14.21 -13.29 0.61
CA SER A 76 -14.28 -12.99 -0.84
C SER A 76 -15.13 -13.98 -1.62
N LEU A 77 -15.48 -15.13 -1.03
CA LEU A 77 -16.25 -16.19 -1.66
C LEU A 77 -17.77 -16.09 -1.39
N SER A 78 -18.18 -15.25 -0.47
CA SER A 78 -19.58 -15.10 -0.02
C SER A 78 -20.02 -13.64 0.09
N PHE A 79 -19.56 -12.82 -0.85
CA PHE A 79 -19.88 -11.39 -0.88
C PHE A 79 -21.10 -11.13 -1.75
N ASP A 80 -22.28 -11.02 -1.13
CA ASP A 80 -23.57 -11.01 -1.83
C ASP A 80 -23.97 -9.61 -2.38
N MET A 81 -23.20 -8.55 -2.12
CA MET A 81 -23.55 -7.20 -2.56
C MET A 81 -23.40 -6.97 -4.07
N VAL A 82 -22.57 -7.74 -4.76
CA VAL A 82 -22.15 -7.39 -6.12
C VAL A 82 -22.99 -8.06 -7.18
N THR A 83 -23.38 -9.31 -6.96
CA THR A 83 -24.04 -10.09 -8.01
C THR A 83 -24.79 -11.30 -7.46
N ALA A 84 -25.44 -12.03 -8.37
CA ALA A 84 -26.01 -13.33 -8.12
C ALA A 84 -25.07 -14.26 -7.32
N ARG A 85 -25.64 -15.11 -6.51
CA ARG A 85 -24.97 -16.09 -5.64
C ARG A 85 -23.72 -16.72 -6.30
N GLY A 86 -22.58 -16.65 -5.59
CA GLY A 86 -21.34 -17.30 -6.00
C GLY A 86 -20.30 -16.38 -6.70
N ALA A 87 -20.52 -15.07 -6.75
CA ALA A 87 -19.50 -14.16 -7.25
C ALA A 87 -18.33 -14.04 -6.27
N ILE A 88 -17.12 -14.14 -6.79
CA ILE A 88 -15.89 -13.88 -6.04
C ILE A 88 -15.53 -12.40 -6.20
N TYR A 89 -15.34 -11.69 -5.07
CA TYR A 89 -14.86 -10.32 -5.09
C TYR A 89 -13.68 -10.13 -4.12
N PRO A 90 -12.56 -9.50 -4.53
CA PRO A 90 -11.39 -9.33 -3.67
C PRO A 90 -11.66 -8.32 -2.54
N LEU A 91 -11.91 -8.81 -1.33
CA LEU A 91 -12.22 -7.99 -0.16
C LEU A 91 -11.01 -7.55 0.67
N GLY A 92 -9.78 -7.84 0.27
CA GLY A 92 -8.58 -7.54 1.06
C GLY A 92 -8.47 -6.07 1.49
N TRP A 93 -8.75 -5.14 0.58
CA TRP A 93 -8.81 -3.71 0.91
C TRP A 93 -9.88 -3.39 1.97
N HIS A 94 -11.09 -3.86 1.75
CA HIS A 94 -12.24 -3.59 2.63
C HIS A 94 -12.05 -4.19 4.01
N THR A 95 -11.43 -5.37 4.06
CA THR A 95 -11.03 -6.04 5.32
C THR A 95 -10.01 -5.19 6.08
N LEU A 96 -9.01 -4.64 5.39
CA LEU A 96 -8.00 -3.77 6.00
C LEU A 96 -8.64 -2.52 6.60
N VAL A 97 -9.54 -1.84 5.85
CA VAL A 97 -10.28 -0.67 6.35
C VAL A 97 -11.14 -1.04 7.55
N THR A 98 -11.91 -2.13 7.47
CA THR A 98 -12.77 -2.59 8.57
C THR A 98 -11.96 -2.92 9.82
N LEU A 99 -10.83 -3.60 9.67
CA LEU A 99 -9.94 -3.93 10.79
C LEU A 99 -9.38 -2.66 11.44
N THR A 100 -8.97 -1.69 10.62
CA THR A 100 -8.50 -0.39 11.12
C THR A 100 -9.59 0.34 11.89
N MET A 101 -10.83 0.33 11.40
CA MET A 101 -11.97 0.91 12.14
C MET A 101 -12.18 0.24 13.50
N ARG A 102 -12.19 -1.09 13.54
CA ARG A 102 -12.39 -1.85 14.78
C ARG A 102 -11.27 -1.60 15.79
N LEU A 103 -10.04 -1.51 15.34
CA LEU A 103 -8.88 -1.28 16.22
C LEU A 103 -8.78 0.18 16.72
N SER A 104 -9.16 1.15 15.90
CA SER A 104 -9.10 2.56 16.25
C SER A 104 -10.36 3.08 16.97
N GLY A 105 -11.47 2.36 16.89
CA GLY A 105 -12.78 2.83 17.36
C GLY A 105 -13.41 3.93 16.48
N ALA A 106 -12.83 4.23 15.31
CA ALA A 106 -13.34 5.27 14.43
C ALA A 106 -14.66 4.85 13.77
N ALA A 107 -15.65 5.75 13.75
CA ALA A 107 -16.98 5.49 13.22
C ALA A 107 -17.15 5.87 11.74
N SER A 108 -16.32 6.77 11.20
CA SER A 108 -16.42 7.27 9.82
C SER A 108 -15.69 6.35 8.85
N ILE A 109 -16.46 5.65 8.01
CA ILE A 109 -15.90 4.79 6.95
C ILE A 109 -15.05 5.59 5.96
N PRO A 110 -15.50 6.75 5.42
CA PRO A 110 -14.69 7.55 4.51
C PRO A 110 -13.37 8.01 5.13
N LEU A 111 -13.41 8.48 6.38
CA LEU A 111 -12.21 8.92 7.09
C LEU A 111 -11.16 7.80 7.18
N VAL A 112 -11.58 6.61 7.61
CA VAL A 112 -10.65 5.47 7.74
C VAL A 112 -10.19 4.96 6.38
N THR A 113 -11.07 4.97 5.37
CA THR A 113 -10.69 4.63 3.99
C THR A 113 -9.57 5.55 3.48
N ASN A 114 -9.70 6.87 3.69
CA ASN A 114 -8.67 7.84 3.32
C ASN A 114 -7.39 7.65 4.14
N ALA A 115 -7.48 7.42 5.45
CA ALA A 115 -6.31 7.15 6.29
C ALA A 115 -5.54 5.89 5.83
N VAL A 116 -6.25 4.81 5.53
CA VAL A 116 -5.65 3.58 4.97
C VAL A 116 -5.05 3.83 3.60
N MET A 117 -5.71 4.62 2.74
CA MET A 117 -5.18 5.02 1.44
C MET A 117 -3.84 5.76 1.58
N PHE A 118 -3.75 6.75 2.47
CA PHE A 118 -2.50 7.45 2.75
C PHE A 118 -1.42 6.52 3.30
N ALA A 119 -1.77 5.63 4.21
CA ALA A 119 -0.83 4.67 4.77
C ALA A 119 -0.29 3.71 3.68
N VAL A 120 -1.15 3.17 2.84
CA VAL A 120 -0.74 2.26 1.76
C VAL A 120 0.10 3.00 0.71
N ALA A 121 -0.32 4.19 0.27
CA ALA A 121 0.43 4.97 -0.71
C ALA A 121 1.76 5.48 -0.14
N GLY A 122 1.73 6.09 1.05
CA GLY A 122 2.89 6.76 1.64
C GLY A 122 3.86 5.80 2.34
N LEU A 123 3.39 4.71 2.94
CA LEU A 123 4.24 3.81 3.71
C LEU A 123 4.54 2.53 2.95
N VAL A 124 3.53 1.81 2.48
CA VAL A 124 3.72 0.49 1.86
C VAL A 124 4.38 0.61 0.50
N TRP A 125 3.81 1.40 -0.39
CA TRP A 125 4.34 1.59 -1.74
C TRP A 125 5.74 2.20 -1.72
N THR A 126 5.94 3.31 -1.01
CA THR A 126 7.22 4.03 -1.04
C THR A 126 8.36 3.19 -0.45
N SER A 127 8.11 2.47 0.65
CA SER A 127 9.13 1.58 1.21
C SER A 127 9.46 0.41 0.28
N GLY A 128 8.44 -0.19 -0.34
CA GLY A 128 8.60 -1.30 -1.28
C GLY A 128 9.43 -0.90 -2.51
N VAL A 129 9.08 0.21 -3.18
CA VAL A 129 9.82 0.63 -4.39
C VAL A 129 11.24 1.11 -4.08
N ILE A 130 11.48 1.79 -2.95
CA ILE A 130 12.82 2.21 -2.53
C ILE A 130 13.68 0.98 -2.25
N ALA A 131 13.14 -0.02 -1.55
CA ALA A 131 13.85 -1.25 -1.24
C ALA A 131 14.16 -2.06 -2.52
N LEU A 132 13.15 -2.25 -3.39
CA LEU A 132 13.32 -2.97 -4.65
C LEU A 132 14.35 -2.29 -5.57
N THR A 133 14.28 -0.97 -5.74
CA THR A 133 15.25 -0.24 -6.54
C THR A 133 16.65 -0.37 -5.95
N GLY A 134 16.80 -0.26 -4.62
CA GLY A 134 18.07 -0.46 -3.95
C GLY A 134 18.66 -1.88 -4.14
N ALA A 135 17.80 -2.89 -4.36
CA ALA A 135 18.25 -4.25 -4.67
C ALA A 135 18.66 -4.43 -6.13
N LEU A 136 18.03 -3.71 -7.06
CA LEU A 136 18.21 -3.88 -8.50
C LEU A 136 19.27 -2.94 -9.11
N THR A 137 19.61 -1.81 -8.46
CA THR A 137 20.54 -0.83 -9.04
C THR A 137 21.97 -1.02 -8.55
N ALA A 138 22.95 -0.82 -9.45
CA ALA A 138 24.37 -0.85 -9.12
C ALA A 138 24.75 0.33 -8.20
N ASP A 139 24.29 1.53 -8.50
CA ASP A 139 24.38 2.69 -7.61
C ASP A 139 23.11 2.77 -6.75
N ARG A 140 23.17 2.09 -5.64
CA ARG A 140 22.05 2.01 -4.70
C ARG A 140 21.61 3.36 -4.15
N ARG A 141 22.54 4.31 -4.02
CA ARG A 141 22.23 5.65 -3.49
C ARG A 141 21.45 6.46 -4.51
N ALA A 142 21.97 6.62 -5.70
CA ALA A 142 21.31 7.37 -6.77
C ALA A 142 19.97 6.73 -7.12
N GLY A 143 19.90 5.40 -7.20
CA GLY A 143 18.67 4.66 -7.44
C GLY A 143 17.58 4.94 -6.39
N ARG A 144 17.92 4.85 -5.10
CA ARG A 144 16.97 5.09 -4.00
C ARG A 144 16.50 6.54 -3.95
N VAL A 145 17.42 7.51 -4.14
CA VAL A 145 17.05 8.94 -4.15
C VAL A 145 16.12 9.24 -5.33
N ALA A 146 16.46 8.77 -6.54
CA ALA A 146 15.62 8.94 -7.71
C ALA A 146 14.23 8.31 -7.48
N THR A 147 14.18 7.10 -6.92
CA THR A 147 12.92 6.42 -6.64
C THR A 147 12.09 7.14 -5.58
N ALA A 148 12.70 7.65 -4.52
CA ALA A 148 11.99 8.39 -3.48
C ALA A 148 11.21 9.60 -4.04
N VAL A 149 11.73 10.24 -5.09
CA VAL A 149 11.07 11.35 -5.76
C VAL A 149 10.12 10.87 -6.85
N LEU A 150 10.60 10.02 -7.77
CA LEU A 150 9.85 9.63 -8.97
C LEU A 150 8.65 8.74 -8.67
N ALA A 151 8.76 7.85 -7.68
CA ALA A 151 7.65 6.97 -7.28
C ALA A 151 6.45 7.76 -6.71
N SER A 152 6.70 8.94 -6.14
CA SER A 152 5.66 9.82 -5.64
C SER A 152 5.02 10.68 -6.74
N ALA A 153 5.73 10.89 -7.86
CA ALA A 153 5.30 11.74 -8.95
C ALA A 153 4.65 10.99 -10.12
N ALA A 154 4.63 9.66 -10.09
CA ALA A 154 4.09 8.85 -11.18
C ALA A 154 2.55 8.95 -11.24
N PRO A 155 1.95 9.46 -12.33
CA PRO A 155 0.50 9.63 -12.39
C PRO A 155 -0.25 8.30 -12.49
N ALA A 156 0.35 7.27 -13.05
CA ALA A 156 -0.29 5.96 -13.20
C ALA A 156 -0.55 5.28 -11.86
N PHE A 157 0.37 5.40 -10.91
CA PHE A 157 0.21 4.89 -9.57
C PHE A 157 0.74 5.93 -8.57
N PRO A 158 -0.02 6.29 -7.53
CA PRO A 158 -1.32 5.72 -7.14
C PRO A 158 -2.53 6.46 -7.76
N LEU A 159 -2.32 7.60 -8.42
CA LEU A 159 -3.36 8.59 -8.70
C LEU A 159 -4.48 8.06 -9.60
N LEU A 160 -4.12 7.38 -10.68
CA LEU A 160 -5.11 6.87 -11.64
C LEU A 160 -6.07 5.86 -10.97
N GLY A 161 -5.53 4.92 -10.21
CA GLY A 161 -6.33 3.90 -9.51
C GLY A 161 -7.18 4.45 -8.37
N LEU A 162 -6.73 5.54 -7.72
CA LEU A 162 -7.40 6.11 -6.56
C LEU A 162 -8.46 7.16 -6.92
N PHE A 163 -8.22 7.98 -7.96
CA PHE A 163 -9.03 9.17 -8.19
C PHE A 163 -9.76 9.16 -9.53
N TRP A 164 -9.37 8.30 -10.46
CA TRP A 164 -10.08 8.16 -11.71
C TRP A 164 -10.97 6.90 -11.74
N GLY A 165 -10.45 5.74 -11.37
CA GLY A 165 -11.18 4.48 -11.44
C GLY A 165 -11.71 3.97 -10.10
N ILE A 166 -11.22 4.52 -8.97
CA ILE A 166 -11.53 4.07 -7.60
C ILE A 166 -11.32 2.55 -7.44
N LEU A 167 -10.15 2.09 -7.85
CA LEU A 167 -9.80 0.67 -7.92
C LEU A 167 -9.04 0.20 -6.67
N TYR A 168 -9.61 0.38 -5.49
CA TYR A 168 -8.94 0.09 -4.21
C TYR A 168 -8.32 -1.32 -4.08
N PRO A 169 -8.96 -2.41 -4.50
CA PRO A 169 -8.32 -3.73 -4.44
C PRO A 169 -7.07 -3.83 -5.33
N MET A 170 -7.11 -3.26 -6.54
CA MET A 170 -5.97 -3.22 -7.45
C MET A 170 -4.87 -2.30 -6.91
N PHE A 171 -5.24 -1.16 -6.32
CA PHE A 171 -4.32 -0.24 -5.67
C PHE A 171 -3.53 -0.95 -4.56
N LEU A 172 -4.20 -1.68 -3.67
CA LEU A 172 -3.53 -2.44 -2.60
C LEU A 172 -2.59 -3.51 -3.18
N ALA A 173 -3.06 -4.29 -4.16
CA ALA A 173 -2.26 -5.32 -4.80
C ALA A 173 -0.99 -4.74 -5.45
N THR A 174 -1.12 -3.63 -6.17
CA THR A 174 0.00 -2.93 -6.81
C THR A 174 0.98 -2.37 -5.78
N ALA A 175 0.47 -1.82 -4.67
CA ALA A 175 1.32 -1.30 -3.59
C ALA A 175 2.18 -2.38 -2.92
N LEU A 176 1.67 -3.60 -2.82
CA LEU A 176 2.37 -4.74 -2.23
C LEU A 176 3.39 -5.39 -3.19
N LEU A 177 3.20 -5.22 -4.51
CA LEU A 177 4.01 -5.92 -5.52
C LEU A 177 5.52 -5.71 -5.37
N PRO A 178 6.05 -4.49 -5.13
CA PRO A 178 7.50 -4.32 -4.94
C PRO A 178 8.07 -5.11 -3.76
N GLY A 179 7.30 -5.24 -2.67
CA GLY A 179 7.70 -6.04 -1.51
C GLY A 179 7.65 -7.55 -1.76
N ILE A 180 6.79 -8.01 -2.67
CA ILE A 180 6.71 -9.43 -3.06
C ILE A 180 7.87 -9.83 -3.97
N LEU A 181 8.39 -8.88 -4.76
CA LEU A 181 9.49 -9.11 -5.69
C LEU A 181 10.89 -9.05 -5.04
N LEU A 182 10.98 -8.70 -3.76
CA LEU A 182 12.22 -8.70 -2.96
C LEU A 182 12.56 -10.08 -2.42
#